data_abc011aacffaa03e70b0231f1a575be8
#
_entry.id   abc011aacffaa03e70b0231f1a575be8
#
_cell.length_a   1.000
_cell.length_b   1.000
_cell.length_c   1.000
_cell.angle_alpha   90.00
_cell.angle_beta   90.00
_cell.angle_gamma   90.00
#
_symmetry.space_group_name_H-M   'P 1'
#
loop_
_entity.id
_entity.type
_entity.pdbx_description
1 polymer ?
#
loop_
_entity_poly.entity_id
_entity_poly.type
_entity_poly.pdbx_seq_one_letter_code
_entity_poly.pdbx_strand_id
1 'polypeptide(L)'
;MISYNLSMEFKTIIEPFKIKSVESLPITTPEQRKEYLERENWNVFGLRSQEVTVDLLTDSGTGSMSSEQWAAIMRGDEAYAGSHSWQRFHEVVSDLTGYKHIIPTHQGRASEKILATITVKEGDIIPSNSHFDTTRANFEFAQAKPVDLLCEEGLDLLSPAPFKGNINLSKLEALLSGEESDKVPFVLMTITNNTGGGQPVSMNNLKKVKELCTQYNKMFLLDACRFAENAWFVSQREEDYKDMEIRDITKKAFRLADGCTISLKKDGFGNIGGVLALNDDTLAEAARNLLILTEGFPTYGGLAGRDLDALAQGLKEITDRNYLEYRARSISYLGEKALSYGIPVVQPAGGHALYIDAKTFLPNIPPHEYPGHSVACEIYLLGGVRVVELGTLAFGVAGENGKPDTPATHELVRLAAPRRTYTQSHFDYVAEVLEKLAENKDKLKGYEVIEQPKLLRHFTAKLKPLI
;
A
#
# COMPACT_ATOMS: atom_id res chain seq x y z
N MET A 1 40.96 12.07 -27.97
CA MET A 1 39.78 11.75 -27.16
C MET A 1 38.65 11.45 -28.13
N ILE A 2 38.35 10.17 -28.34
CA ILE A 2 37.27 9.71 -29.22
C ILE A 2 36.03 9.68 -28.32
N SER A 3 35.09 10.59 -28.53
CA SER A 3 33.80 10.57 -27.88
C SER A 3 32.97 9.43 -28.48
N TYR A 4 32.81 8.36 -27.74
CA TYR A 4 31.81 7.34 -28.06
C TYR A 4 30.42 7.88 -27.71
N ASN A 5 29.81 8.54 -28.70
CA ASN A 5 28.37 8.82 -28.67
C ASN A 5 27.65 7.55 -29.14
N LEU A 6 27.47 6.58 -28.26
CA LEU A 6 26.63 5.40 -28.49
C LEU A 6 25.39 5.52 -27.62
N SER A 7 24.45 6.40 -27.98
CA SER A 7 23.07 6.26 -27.54
C SER A 7 22.39 5.18 -28.37
N MET A 8 22.73 3.92 -28.13
CA MET A 8 21.85 2.83 -28.55
C MET A 8 20.70 2.84 -27.51
N GLU A 9 19.57 3.38 -27.91
CA GLU A 9 18.36 3.41 -27.10
C GLU A 9 17.74 2.01 -27.10
N PHE A 10 18.01 1.22 -26.06
CA PHE A 10 17.37 -0.07 -25.88
C PHE A 10 15.92 0.12 -25.45
N LYS A 11 14.99 -0.64 -26.00
CA LYS A 11 13.57 -0.61 -25.63
C LYS A 11 13.26 -1.41 -24.37
N THR A 12 14.12 -2.38 -24.04
CA THR A 12 13.94 -3.25 -22.88
C THR A 12 14.44 -2.56 -21.62
N ILE A 13 13.57 -2.41 -20.64
CA ILE A 13 13.93 -2.03 -19.27
C ILE A 13 14.23 -3.33 -18.53
N ILE A 14 15.50 -3.59 -18.24
CA ILE A 14 15.94 -4.81 -17.56
C ILE A 14 15.78 -4.71 -16.05
N GLU A 15 15.77 -5.86 -15.37
CA GLU A 15 15.87 -5.94 -13.93
C GLU A 15 17.16 -5.25 -13.46
N PRO A 16 17.10 -4.23 -12.58
CA PRO A 16 18.29 -3.52 -12.09
C PRO A 16 18.98 -4.26 -10.93
N PHE A 17 18.85 -5.59 -10.88
CA PHE A 17 19.42 -6.44 -9.84
C PHE A 17 19.83 -7.80 -10.40
N LYS A 18 20.74 -8.49 -9.67
CA LYS A 18 21.11 -9.89 -9.92
C LYS A 18 20.58 -10.76 -8.80
N ILE A 19 20.04 -11.94 -9.14
CA ILE A 19 19.55 -12.92 -8.19
C ILE A 19 20.73 -13.67 -7.58
N LYS A 20 20.91 -13.61 -6.25
CA LYS A 20 21.96 -14.32 -5.52
C LYS A 20 21.43 -15.41 -4.59
N SER A 21 20.16 -15.33 -4.23
CA SER A 21 19.47 -16.32 -3.40
C SER A 21 18.18 -16.72 -4.11
N VAL A 22 17.84 -17.98 -4.07
CA VAL A 22 16.67 -18.51 -4.76
C VAL A 22 15.81 -19.32 -3.80
N GLU A 23 14.50 -19.24 -3.98
CA GLU A 23 13.50 -20.06 -3.31
C GLU A 23 12.66 -20.75 -4.38
N SER A 24 12.43 -22.06 -4.20
CA SER A 24 11.67 -22.85 -5.18
C SER A 24 10.20 -22.44 -5.17
N LEU A 25 9.63 -22.19 -6.35
CA LEU A 25 8.20 -21.95 -6.48
C LEU A 25 7.42 -23.26 -6.36
N PRO A 26 6.33 -23.29 -5.58
CA PRO A 26 5.41 -24.42 -5.57
C PRO A 26 4.67 -24.53 -6.91
N ILE A 27 4.66 -25.72 -7.49
CA ILE A 27 3.86 -26.00 -8.70
C ILE A 27 2.71 -26.90 -8.28
N THR A 28 1.49 -26.42 -8.46
CA THR A 28 0.26 -27.08 -8.03
C THR A 28 -0.64 -27.45 -9.21
N THR A 29 -1.39 -28.58 -9.10
CA THR A 29 -2.39 -28.92 -10.10
C THR A 29 -3.73 -28.20 -9.88
N PRO A 30 -4.61 -28.09 -10.89
CA PRO A 30 -5.95 -27.51 -10.71
C PRO A 30 -6.77 -28.18 -9.60
N GLU A 31 -6.66 -29.53 -9.49
CA GLU A 31 -7.37 -30.32 -8.47
C GLU A 31 -6.88 -29.97 -7.06
N GLN A 32 -5.57 -29.87 -6.87
CA GLN A 32 -4.97 -29.46 -5.60
C GLN A 32 -5.40 -28.03 -5.21
N ARG A 33 -5.38 -27.08 -6.15
CA ARG A 33 -5.79 -25.70 -5.88
C ARG A 33 -7.25 -25.60 -5.45
N LYS A 34 -8.13 -26.39 -6.07
CA LYS A 34 -9.54 -26.48 -5.69
C LYS A 34 -9.70 -27.05 -4.27
N GLU A 35 -9.02 -28.16 -3.94
CA GLU A 35 -9.01 -28.76 -2.61
C GLU A 35 -8.54 -27.75 -1.54
N TYR A 36 -7.49 -26.97 -1.83
CA TYR A 36 -6.95 -25.98 -0.90
C TYR A 36 -7.95 -24.84 -0.63
N LEU A 37 -8.61 -24.31 -1.66
CA LEU A 37 -9.65 -23.30 -1.48
C LEU A 37 -10.86 -23.83 -0.73
N GLU A 38 -11.33 -25.04 -1.04
CA GLU A 38 -12.44 -25.68 -0.33
C GLU A 38 -12.13 -25.89 1.15
N ARG A 39 -10.92 -26.33 1.47
CA ARG A 39 -10.43 -26.49 2.86
C ARG A 39 -10.44 -25.16 3.63
N GLU A 40 -10.08 -24.06 2.98
CA GLU A 40 -10.02 -22.73 3.58
C GLU A 40 -11.36 -21.95 3.43
N ASN A 41 -12.47 -22.68 3.15
CA ASN A 41 -13.78 -22.07 2.95
C ASN A 41 -13.74 -20.91 1.92
N TRP A 42 -13.03 -21.13 0.84
CA TRP A 42 -12.88 -20.17 -0.29
C TRP A 42 -12.27 -18.83 0.10
N ASN A 43 -11.52 -18.74 1.21
CA ASN A 43 -10.82 -17.54 1.61
C ASN A 43 -9.33 -17.65 1.23
N VAL A 44 -8.89 -16.80 0.31
CA VAL A 44 -7.50 -16.80 -0.19
C VAL A 44 -6.45 -16.47 0.87
N PHE A 45 -6.84 -15.86 1.99
CA PHE A 45 -5.93 -15.59 3.11
C PHE A 45 -5.58 -16.85 3.92
N GLY A 46 -6.40 -17.88 3.87
CA GLY A 46 -6.14 -19.17 4.53
C GLY A 46 -5.12 -20.05 3.80
N LEU A 47 -4.87 -19.79 2.52
CA LEU A 47 -3.92 -20.57 1.72
C LEU A 47 -2.49 -20.46 2.29
N ARG A 48 -1.81 -21.60 2.40
CA ARG A 48 -0.43 -21.69 2.87
C ARG A 48 0.55 -21.26 1.77
N SER A 49 1.73 -20.76 2.14
CA SER A 49 2.73 -20.29 1.17
C SER A 49 3.14 -21.36 0.16
N GLN A 50 3.29 -22.63 0.61
CA GLN A 50 3.63 -23.76 -0.27
C GLN A 50 2.50 -24.19 -1.22
N GLU A 51 1.34 -23.57 -1.15
CA GLU A 51 0.17 -23.82 -2.00
C GLU A 51 0.00 -22.74 -3.08
N VAL A 52 0.86 -21.71 -3.06
CA VAL A 52 0.76 -20.52 -3.92
C VAL A 52 1.97 -20.44 -4.85
N THR A 53 1.75 -20.47 -6.17
CA THR A 53 2.83 -20.42 -7.17
C THR A 53 3.38 -18.99 -7.32
N VAL A 54 2.50 -18.00 -7.50
CA VAL A 54 2.88 -16.57 -7.54
C VAL A 54 2.03 -15.80 -6.55
N ASP A 55 2.66 -15.18 -5.56
CA ASP A 55 1.96 -14.51 -4.48
C ASP A 55 1.92 -12.99 -4.70
N LEU A 56 0.78 -12.49 -5.17
CA LEU A 56 0.48 -11.07 -5.39
C LEU A 56 -0.55 -10.55 -4.38
N LEU A 57 -0.69 -11.22 -3.23
CA LEU A 57 -1.62 -10.81 -2.16
C LEU A 57 -1.23 -9.45 -1.60
N THR A 58 0.06 -9.23 -1.36
CA THR A 58 0.58 -8.01 -0.76
C THR A 58 2.03 -7.75 -1.16
N ASP A 59 2.39 -6.48 -1.22
CA ASP A 59 3.77 -6.01 -1.35
C ASP A 59 4.43 -5.70 0.01
N SER A 60 3.71 -5.97 1.12
CA SER A 60 4.14 -5.60 2.46
C SER A 60 4.89 -6.71 3.17
N GLY A 61 6.20 -6.57 3.31
CA GLY A 61 7.05 -7.52 4.04
C GLY A 61 7.40 -8.79 3.25
N THR A 62 7.07 -8.83 1.97
CA THR A 62 7.27 -9.97 1.06
C THR A 62 8.36 -9.74 0.02
N GLY A 63 9.07 -8.60 0.10
CA GLY A 63 10.15 -8.26 -0.81
C GLY A 63 11.47 -8.93 -0.46
N SER A 64 12.38 -8.96 -1.46
CA SER A 64 13.73 -9.48 -1.31
C SER A 64 14.70 -8.39 -0.88
N MET A 65 15.59 -8.73 0.05
CA MET A 65 16.65 -7.85 0.54
C MET A 65 17.87 -7.87 -0.39
N SER A 66 18.58 -6.74 -0.47
CA SER A 66 19.85 -6.64 -1.16
C SER A 66 20.99 -7.32 -0.39
N SER A 67 22.13 -7.56 -1.07
CA SER A 67 23.34 -8.03 -0.40
C SER A 67 23.83 -7.06 0.68
N GLU A 68 23.62 -5.76 0.48
CA GLU A 68 23.99 -4.72 1.45
C GLU A 68 23.05 -4.74 2.67
N GLN A 69 21.74 -5.04 2.48
CA GLN A 69 20.84 -5.25 3.60
C GLN A 69 21.21 -6.50 4.41
N TRP A 70 21.59 -7.60 3.75
CA TRP A 70 22.10 -8.80 4.44
C TRP A 70 23.40 -8.52 5.19
N ALA A 71 24.33 -7.75 4.62
CA ALA A 71 25.54 -7.30 5.31
C ALA A 71 25.20 -6.40 6.52
N ALA A 72 24.20 -5.54 6.39
CA ALA A 72 23.70 -4.72 7.48
C ALA A 72 23.10 -5.57 8.62
N ILE A 73 22.33 -6.62 8.32
CA ILE A 73 21.83 -7.59 9.31
C ILE A 73 23.01 -8.18 10.12
N MET A 74 24.06 -8.61 9.43
CA MET A 74 25.25 -9.21 10.08
C MET A 74 26.04 -8.22 10.93
N ARG A 75 25.94 -6.92 10.66
CA ARG A 75 26.58 -5.85 11.42
C ARG A 75 25.76 -5.36 12.60
N GLY A 76 24.47 -5.67 12.62
CA GLY A 76 23.54 -5.21 13.64
C GLY A 76 23.99 -5.58 15.06
N ASP A 77 23.79 -4.67 16.01
CA ASP A 77 24.09 -4.85 17.43
C ASP A 77 22.80 -4.91 18.26
N GLU A 78 22.77 -5.83 19.21
CA GLU A 78 21.59 -6.10 20.04
C GLU A 78 21.77 -5.45 21.43
N ALA A 79 21.55 -4.13 21.52
CA ALA A 79 21.53 -3.40 22.80
C ALA A 79 20.10 -2.98 23.14
N TYR A 80 19.70 -3.13 24.42
CA TYR A 80 18.35 -2.75 24.86
C TYR A 80 18.08 -1.25 24.69
N ALA A 81 19.08 -0.40 24.85
CA ALA A 81 18.96 1.05 24.71
C ALA A 81 20.12 1.64 23.93
N GLY A 82 19.82 2.46 22.91
CA GLY A 82 20.79 3.29 22.23
C GLY A 82 21.85 2.53 21.43
N SER A 83 21.48 1.40 20.79
CA SER A 83 22.38 0.62 19.93
C SER A 83 22.98 1.46 18.79
N HIS A 84 24.11 1.06 18.24
CA HIS A 84 24.65 1.67 17.02
C HIS A 84 23.71 1.48 15.84
N SER A 85 22.98 0.36 15.78
CA SER A 85 21.94 0.09 14.77
C SER A 85 20.83 1.14 14.84
N TRP A 86 20.37 1.50 16.05
CA TRP A 86 19.42 2.58 16.25
C TRP A 86 19.95 3.93 15.75
N GLN A 87 21.21 4.26 16.08
CA GLN A 87 21.81 5.53 15.66
C GLN A 87 21.81 5.64 14.13
N ARG A 88 22.27 4.60 13.42
CA ARG A 88 22.27 4.56 11.96
C ARG A 88 20.87 4.65 11.36
N PHE A 89 19.90 3.95 11.95
CA PHE A 89 18.51 4.02 11.54
C PHE A 89 17.93 5.43 11.74
N HIS A 90 18.13 6.00 12.91
CA HIS A 90 17.67 7.35 13.25
C HIS A 90 18.24 8.40 12.29
N GLU A 91 19.54 8.35 12.02
CA GLU A 91 20.21 9.27 11.09
C GLU A 91 19.59 9.20 9.68
N VAL A 92 19.37 8.00 9.16
CA VAL A 92 18.81 7.81 7.81
C VAL A 92 17.37 8.30 7.73
N VAL A 93 16.53 7.97 8.71
CA VAL A 93 15.14 8.42 8.74
C VAL A 93 15.07 9.94 8.93
N SER A 94 15.87 10.52 9.82
CA SER A 94 15.93 11.97 10.05
C SER A 94 16.40 12.72 8.81
N ASP A 95 17.44 12.23 8.10
CA ASP A 95 17.89 12.83 6.84
C ASP A 95 16.80 12.78 5.77
N LEU A 96 16.08 11.66 5.67
CA LEU A 96 15.03 11.48 4.67
C LEU A 96 13.79 12.34 4.93
N THR A 97 13.33 12.38 6.17
CA THR A 97 12.06 13.00 6.55
C THR A 97 12.21 14.44 7.05
N GLY A 98 13.31 14.75 7.74
CA GLY A 98 13.55 16.04 8.37
C GLY A 98 12.78 16.24 9.68
N TYR A 99 12.08 15.22 10.20
CA TYR A 99 11.34 15.33 11.45
C TYR A 99 12.25 15.24 12.68
N LYS A 100 11.84 15.94 13.74
CA LYS A 100 12.58 16.04 15.00
C LYS A 100 12.58 14.73 15.79
N HIS A 101 11.45 14.02 15.80
CA HIS A 101 11.27 12.81 16.60
C HIS A 101 11.02 11.62 15.69
N ILE A 102 11.87 10.61 15.82
CA ILE A 102 11.76 9.33 15.12
C ILE A 102 11.41 8.26 16.15
N ILE A 103 10.29 7.57 15.96
CA ILE A 103 9.76 6.55 16.86
C ILE A 103 9.60 5.26 16.07
N PRO A 104 10.51 4.28 16.26
CA PRO A 104 10.42 3.00 15.55
C PRO A 104 9.26 2.17 16.09
N THR A 105 8.69 1.34 15.25
CA THR A 105 7.67 0.33 15.62
C THR A 105 7.93 -0.95 14.84
N HIS A 106 7.39 -2.08 15.28
CA HIS A 106 7.58 -3.33 14.56
C HIS A 106 6.91 -3.36 13.19
N GLN A 107 5.89 -2.52 12.95
CA GLN A 107 5.24 -2.37 11.63
C GLN A 107 4.36 -1.11 11.57
N GLY A 108 3.93 -0.70 10.35
CA GLY A 108 3.17 0.53 10.14
C GLY A 108 1.88 0.62 10.93
N ARG A 109 1.08 -0.48 11.03
CA ARG A 109 -0.16 -0.47 11.81
C ARG A 109 0.02 -0.21 13.31
N ALA A 110 1.20 -0.47 13.85
CA ALA A 110 1.54 -0.10 15.22
C ALA A 110 1.76 1.41 15.34
N SER A 111 2.43 2.03 14.35
CA SER A 111 2.53 3.49 14.25
C SER A 111 1.16 4.15 14.13
N GLU A 112 0.27 3.60 13.28
CA GLU A 112 -1.12 4.07 13.12
C GLU A 112 -1.90 3.97 14.44
N LYS A 113 -1.77 2.84 15.16
CA LYS A 113 -2.43 2.64 16.45
C LYS A 113 -1.95 3.62 17.51
N ILE A 114 -0.64 3.84 17.61
CA ILE A 114 -0.06 4.81 18.54
C ILE A 114 -0.58 6.21 18.20
N LEU A 115 -0.49 6.62 16.91
CA LEU A 115 -0.98 7.92 16.45
C LEU A 115 -2.46 8.10 16.79
N ALA A 116 -3.33 7.16 16.43
CA ALA A 116 -4.75 7.24 16.72
C ALA A 116 -5.01 7.38 18.22
N THR A 117 -4.33 6.59 19.06
CA THR A 117 -4.53 6.59 20.51
C THR A 117 -4.16 7.93 21.17
N ILE A 118 -3.11 8.62 20.67
CA ILE A 118 -2.64 9.88 21.30
C ILE A 118 -3.29 11.14 20.72
N THR A 119 -3.92 11.05 19.54
CA THR A 119 -4.42 12.25 18.85
C THR A 119 -5.93 12.27 18.66
N VAL A 120 -6.61 11.12 18.70
CA VAL A 120 -8.02 10.99 18.31
C VAL A 120 -8.90 10.77 19.51
N LYS A 121 -10.06 11.45 19.53
CA LYS A 121 -11.11 11.33 20.53
C LYS A 121 -12.41 10.84 19.90
N GLU A 122 -13.32 10.34 20.72
CA GLU A 122 -14.67 9.99 20.29
C GLU A 122 -15.36 11.18 19.61
N GLY A 123 -15.92 10.93 18.44
CA GLY A 123 -16.63 11.92 17.64
C GLY A 123 -15.74 12.80 16.75
N ASP A 124 -14.41 12.64 16.80
CA ASP A 124 -13.50 13.33 15.87
C ASP A 124 -13.74 12.91 14.42
N ILE A 125 -13.43 13.82 13.49
CA ILE A 125 -13.54 13.61 12.05
C ILE A 125 -12.13 13.62 11.47
N ILE A 126 -11.76 12.55 10.77
CA ILE A 126 -10.43 12.42 10.19
C ILE A 126 -10.54 12.47 8.66
N PRO A 127 -10.31 13.63 8.02
CA PRO A 127 -10.29 13.73 6.57
C PRO A 127 -8.99 13.16 5.99
N SER A 128 -9.15 12.42 4.87
CA SER A 128 -8.03 11.90 4.08
C SER A 128 -8.41 11.90 2.60
N ASN A 129 -7.43 11.80 1.70
CA ASN A 129 -7.73 11.46 0.31
C ASN A 129 -8.38 10.08 0.22
N SER A 130 -7.89 9.09 1.01
CA SER A 130 -8.54 7.81 1.22
C SER A 130 -7.83 7.04 2.34
N HIS A 131 -8.58 6.44 3.24
CA HIS A 131 -8.02 5.63 4.32
C HIS A 131 -7.76 4.19 3.85
N PHE A 132 -6.64 3.63 4.25
CA PHE A 132 -6.40 2.20 4.14
C PHE A 132 -7.16 1.43 5.22
N ASP A 133 -7.36 0.11 5.07
CA ASP A 133 -8.18 -0.73 5.94
C ASP A 133 -7.80 -0.63 7.43
N THR A 134 -6.51 -0.83 7.76
CA THR A 134 -6.02 -0.75 9.14
C THR A 134 -6.02 0.67 9.69
N THR A 135 -5.78 1.67 8.87
CA THR A 135 -5.83 3.08 9.26
C THR A 135 -7.26 3.47 9.62
N ARG A 136 -8.24 3.14 8.74
CA ARG A 136 -9.67 3.32 9.00
C ARG A 136 -10.10 2.60 10.28
N ALA A 137 -9.75 1.31 10.40
CA ALA A 137 -10.13 0.50 11.56
C ALA A 137 -9.58 1.07 12.89
N ASN A 138 -8.36 1.63 12.91
CA ASN A 138 -7.80 2.26 14.10
C ASN A 138 -8.59 3.52 14.52
N PHE A 139 -9.03 4.35 13.56
CA PHE A 139 -9.84 5.53 13.86
C PHE A 139 -11.27 5.16 14.29
N GLU A 140 -11.90 4.21 13.62
CA GLU A 140 -13.23 3.68 14.01
C GLU A 140 -13.20 3.01 15.39
N PHE A 141 -12.11 2.30 15.73
CA PHE A 141 -11.91 1.74 17.06
C PHE A 141 -11.79 2.83 18.14
N ALA A 142 -11.23 3.98 17.79
CA ALA A 142 -11.20 5.17 18.65
C ALA A 142 -12.53 5.97 18.63
N GLN A 143 -13.58 5.43 17.99
CA GLN A 143 -14.91 6.05 17.84
C GLN A 143 -14.88 7.39 17.07
N ALA A 144 -13.90 7.59 16.22
CA ALA A 144 -13.83 8.70 15.28
C ALA A 144 -14.48 8.33 13.93
N LYS A 145 -14.73 9.34 13.12
CA LYS A 145 -15.33 9.22 11.78
C LYS A 145 -14.28 9.49 10.70
N PRO A 146 -13.67 8.46 10.07
CA PRO A 146 -12.83 8.64 8.90
C PRO A 146 -13.67 9.10 7.71
N VAL A 147 -13.21 10.16 7.03
CA VAL A 147 -13.90 10.76 5.87
C VAL A 147 -12.97 10.79 4.67
N ASP A 148 -13.33 10.07 3.61
CA ASP A 148 -12.57 10.03 2.36
C ASP A 148 -13.01 11.18 1.45
N LEU A 149 -12.06 12.02 1.06
CA LEU A 149 -12.24 13.20 0.22
C LEU A 149 -11.43 13.10 -1.07
N LEU A 150 -11.50 11.94 -1.75
CA LEU A 150 -10.78 11.73 -3.01
C LEU A 150 -11.23 12.75 -4.07
N CYS A 151 -10.30 13.19 -4.93
CA CYS A 151 -10.61 14.05 -6.07
C CYS A 151 -11.57 13.36 -7.05
N GLU A 152 -12.29 14.15 -7.85
CA GLU A 152 -13.32 13.62 -8.77
C GLU A 152 -12.69 12.66 -9.81
N GLU A 153 -11.49 12.98 -10.31
CA GLU A 153 -10.75 12.13 -11.25
C GLU A 153 -10.37 10.77 -10.62
N GLY A 154 -10.19 10.73 -9.29
CA GLY A 154 -9.90 9.51 -8.55
C GLY A 154 -11.08 8.56 -8.45
N LEU A 155 -12.30 9.06 -8.56
CA LEU A 155 -13.52 8.27 -8.56
C LEU A 155 -13.79 7.59 -9.92
N ASP A 156 -13.26 8.14 -11.01
CA ASP A 156 -13.33 7.52 -12.34
C ASP A 156 -12.12 6.62 -12.56
N LEU A 157 -12.34 5.30 -12.49
CA LEU A 157 -11.29 4.29 -12.60
C LEU A 157 -10.56 4.33 -13.96
N LEU A 158 -11.24 4.76 -15.03
CA LEU A 158 -10.71 4.78 -16.39
C LEU A 158 -10.12 6.13 -16.80
N SER A 159 -10.31 7.17 -16.01
CA SER A 159 -9.73 8.50 -16.27
C SER A 159 -8.22 8.41 -16.40
N PRO A 160 -7.61 9.01 -17.44
CA PRO A 160 -6.15 9.06 -17.62
C PRO A 160 -5.47 10.16 -16.79
N ALA A 161 -6.19 10.79 -15.86
CA ALA A 161 -5.65 11.88 -15.04
C ALA A 161 -4.39 11.46 -14.28
N PRO A 162 -3.35 12.31 -14.22
CA PRO A 162 -2.02 11.91 -13.77
C PRO A 162 -1.92 11.69 -12.25
N PHE A 163 -2.79 12.35 -11.44
CA PHE A 163 -2.71 12.33 -9.98
C PHE A 163 -4.06 12.05 -9.31
N LYS A 164 -4.58 10.86 -9.58
CA LYS A 164 -5.88 10.41 -9.08
C LYS A 164 -5.89 10.11 -7.57
N GLY A 165 -4.73 10.13 -6.92
CA GLY A 165 -4.61 10.05 -5.47
C GLY A 165 -4.81 11.38 -4.74
N ASN A 166 -4.99 12.50 -5.42
CA ASN A 166 -5.18 13.82 -4.82
C ASN A 166 -6.42 13.88 -3.92
N ILE A 167 -6.37 14.71 -2.88
CA ILE A 167 -7.55 15.07 -2.11
C ILE A 167 -8.35 16.17 -2.84
N ASN A 168 -9.67 16.15 -2.70
CA ASN A 168 -10.54 17.22 -3.17
C ASN A 168 -10.42 18.44 -2.23
N LEU A 169 -9.70 19.46 -2.70
CA LEU A 169 -9.38 20.65 -1.91
C LEU A 169 -10.63 21.44 -1.50
N SER A 170 -11.64 21.55 -2.37
CA SER A 170 -12.86 22.28 -2.05
C SER A 170 -13.68 21.59 -0.97
N LYS A 171 -13.78 20.25 -1.01
CA LYS A 171 -14.45 19.49 0.05
C LYS A 171 -13.66 19.56 1.36
N LEU A 172 -12.32 19.52 1.30
CA LEU A 172 -11.47 19.70 2.48
C LEU A 172 -11.67 21.09 3.10
N GLU A 173 -11.60 22.15 2.31
CA GLU A 173 -11.79 23.52 2.78
C GLU A 173 -13.18 23.73 3.38
N ALA A 174 -14.22 23.19 2.75
CA ALA A 174 -15.59 23.25 3.29
C ALA A 174 -15.70 22.58 4.67
N LEU A 175 -15.01 21.44 4.89
CA LEU A 175 -14.97 20.78 6.20
C LEU A 175 -14.19 21.60 7.22
N LEU A 176 -13.03 22.15 6.84
CA LEU A 176 -12.15 22.90 7.76
C LEU A 176 -12.71 24.28 8.12
N SER A 177 -13.55 24.88 7.26
CA SER A 177 -14.22 26.16 7.51
C SER A 177 -15.63 26.00 8.13
N GLY A 178 -16.16 24.78 8.16
CA GLY A 178 -17.51 24.49 8.65
C GLY A 178 -17.63 24.38 10.16
N GLU A 179 -18.87 24.18 10.63
CA GLU A 179 -19.21 24.08 12.06
C GLU A 179 -18.54 22.88 12.78
N GLU A 180 -18.16 21.85 12.03
CA GLU A 180 -17.49 20.66 12.58
C GLU A 180 -15.96 20.76 12.57
N SER A 181 -15.39 21.91 12.19
CA SER A 181 -13.94 22.11 12.11
C SER A 181 -13.21 21.73 13.41
N ASP A 182 -13.78 22.07 14.56
CA ASP A 182 -13.18 21.78 15.87
C ASP A 182 -13.04 20.28 16.16
N LYS A 183 -13.82 19.44 15.48
CA LYS A 183 -13.72 17.97 15.55
C LYS A 183 -12.62 17.38 14.66
N VAL A 184 -11.91 18.20 13.87
CA VAL A 184 -10.83 17.75 12.98
C VAL A 184 -9.49 17.98 13.67
N PRO A 185 -8.86 16.95 14.27
CA PRO A 185 -7.56 17.09 14.94
C PRO A 185 -6.41 17.25 13.93
N PHE A 186 -6.50 16.59 12.78
CA PHE A 186 -5.52 16.65 11.71
C PHE A 186 -6.11 16.23 10.36
N VAL A 187 -5.40 16.55 9.27
CA VAL A 187 -5.65 16.03 7.92
C VAL A 187 -4.61 14.97 7.61
N LEU A 188 -5.04 13.81 7.11
CA LEU A 188 -4.14 12.71 6.71
C LEU A 188 -4.10 12.59 5.18
N MET A 189 -2.90 12.43 4.61
CA MET A 189 -2.74 12.14 3.18
C MET A 189 -1.98 10.83 2.99
N THR A 190 -2.59 9.88 2.30
CA THR A 190 -1.96 8.59 1.95
C THR A 190 -1.22 8.70 0.61
N ILE A 191 0.07 8.43 0.61
CA ILE A 191 0.96 8.47 -0.56
C ILE A 191 1.74 7.14 -0.73
N THR A 192 1.59 6.41 -1.86
CA THR A 192 0.52 6.53 -2.87
C THR A 192 -0.83 6.07 -2.30
N ASN A 193 -1.94 6.53 -2.88
CA ASN A 193 -3.28 6.14 -2.44
C ASN A 193 -3.58 4.68 -2.83
N ASN A 194 -3.48 3.78 -1.86
CA ASN A 194 -3.61 2.33 -2.09
C ASN A 194 -5.04 1.92 -2.46
N THR A 195 -6.04 2.37 -1.72
CA THR A 195 -7.46 2.02 -1.95
C THR A 195 -8.02 2.62 -3.23
N GLY A 196 -7.44 3.73 -3.70
CA GLY A 196 -7.75 4.35 -4.99
C GLY A 196 -6.96 3.81 -6.18
N GLY A 197 -6.43 2.59 -6.11
CA GLY A 197 -5.70 1.99 -7.24
C GLY A 197 -4.18 2.25 -7.26
N GLY A 198 -3.58 2.53 -6.11
CA GLY A 198 -2.14 2.82 -6.03
C GLY A 198 -1.74 4.15 -6.68
N GLN A 199 -2.69 5.10 -6.75
CA GLN A 199 -2.53 6.35 -7.50
C GLN A 199 -1.70 7.39 -6.74
N PRO A 200 -0.81 8.13 -7.43
CA PRO A 200 0.02 9.14 -6.79
C PRO A 200 -0.73 10.42 -6.46
N VAL A 201 -0.14 11.15 -5.52
CA VAL A 201 -0.53 12.51 -5.10
C VAL A 201 0.49 13.50 -5.64
N SER A 202 0.02 14.61 -6.20
CA SER A 202 0.88 15.66 -6.74
C SER A 202 1.50 16.52 -5.63
N MET A 203 2.70 17.05 -5.87
CA MET A 203 3.33 18.01 -4.97
C MET A 203 2.52 19.29 -4.83
N ASN A 204 1.84 19.72 -5.91
CA ASN A 204 0.95 20.85 -5.86
C ASN A 204 -0.24 20.61 -4.90
N ASN A 205 -0.84 19.42 -4.92
CA ASN A 205 -1.93 19.07 -3.99
C ASN A 205 -1.44 19.05 -2.55
N LEU A 206 -0.27 18.44 -2.27
CA LEU A 206 0.34 18.44 -0.93
C LEU A 206 0.60 19.86 -0.40
N LYS A 207 1.11 20.78 -1.24
CA LYS A 207 1.34 22.18 -0.88
C LYS A 207 0.03 22.86 -0.49
N LYS A 208 -1.02 22.68 -1.30
CA LYS A 208 -2.34 23.30 -1.03
C LYS A 208 -3.01 22.74 0.22
N VAL A 209 -2.85 21.44 0.51
CA VAL A 209 -3.29 20.84 1.78
C VAL A 209 -2.56 21.48 2.95
N LYS A 210 -1.23 21.68 2.86
CA LYS A 210 -0.45 22.38 3.91
C LYS A 210 -0.93 23.82 4.09
N GLU A 211 -1.21 24.54 3.03
CA GLU A 211 -1.74 25.90 3.08
C GLU A 211 -3.10 25.95 3.84
N LEU A 212 -4.05 25.05 3.48
CA LEU A 212 -5.33 24.94 4.17
C LEU A 212 -5.16 24.56 5.64
N CYS A 213 -4.35 23.55 5.94
CA CYS A 213 -4.08 23.16 7.32
C CYS A 213 -3.48 24.30 8.15
N THR A 214 -2.59 25.08 7.57
CA THR A 214 -1.99 26.26 8.23
C THR A 214 -3.05 27.35 8.45
N GLN A 215 -3.89 27.64 7.46
CA GLN A 215 -4.96 28.63 7.53
C GLN A 215 -5.98 28.30 8.65
N TYR A 216 -6.34 27.04 8.80
CA TYR A 216 -7.33 26.58 9.77
C TYR A 216 -6.71 26.03 11.06
N ASN A 217 -5.40 26.20 11.27
CA ASN A 217 -4.65 25.72 12.42
C ASN A 217 -4.86 24.23 12.70
N LYS A 218 -4.74 23.42 11.66
CA LYS A 218 -4.81 21.94 11.72
C LYS A 218 -3.46 21.32 11.44
N MET A 219 -3.17 20.21 12.11
CA MET A 219 -1.98 19.41 11.81
C MET A 219 -2.13 18.70 10.47
N PHE A 220 -1.06 18.60 9.70
CA PHE A 220 -0.99 17.86 8.45
C PHE A 220 -0.08 16.65 8.58
N LEU A 221 -0.59 15.44 8.38
CA LEU A 221 0.13 14.19 8.51
C LEU A 221 0.14 13.40 7.21
N LEU A 222 1.20 12.60 7.00
CA LEU A 222 1.31 11.68 5.87
C LEU A 222 1.22 10.22 6.36
N ASP A 223 0.40 9.41 5.70
CA ASP A 223 0.63 7.97 5.60
C ASP A 223 1.53 7.74 4.40
N ALA A 224 2.82 7.59 4.66
CA ALA A 224 3.86 7.64 3.63
C ALA A 224 4.45 6.27 3.31
N CYS A 225 3.62 5.23 3.30
CA CYS A 225 4.09 3.85 3.12
C CYS A 225 4.77 3.61 1.77
N ARG A 226 4.42 4.39 0.71
CA ARG A 226 4.99 4.30 -0.64
C ARG A 226 5.47 5.67 -1.15
N PHE A 227 6.22 6.34 -0.31
CA PHE A 227 6.75 7.69 -0.58
C PHE A 227 7.67 7.76 -1.80
N ALA A 228 8.49 6.72 -2.02
CA ALA A 228 9.43 6.68 -3.15
C ALA A 228 8.70 6.46 -4.47
N GLU A 229 7.70 5.59 -4.50
CA GLU A 229 6.83 5.41 -5.67
C GLU A 229 6.07 6.71 -5.99
N ASN A 230 5.56 7.41 -4.98
CA ASN A 230 4.91 8.70 -5.17
C ASN A 230 5.88 9.74 -5.76
N ALA A 231 7.08 9.85 -5.21
CA ALA A 231 8.12 10.77 -5.70
C ALA A 231 8.55 10.43 -7.14
N TRP A 232 8.61 9.14 -7.50
CA TRP A 232 8.83 8.70 -8.87
C TRP A 232 7.76 9.26 -9.82
N PHE A 233 6.47 9.08 -9.51
CA PHE A 233 5.41 9.60 -10.35
C PHE A 233 5.41 11.14 -10.43
N VAL A 234 5.74 11.82 -9.35
CA VAL A 234 5.93 13.27 -9.35
C VAL A 234 7.03 13.66 -10.35
N SER A 235 8.18 12.98 -10.34
CA SER A 235 9.27 13.25 -11.28
C SER A 235 8.89 12.99 -12.75
N GLN A 236 7.92 12.10 -13.00
CA GLN A 236 7.48 11.76 -14.34
C GLN A 236 6.35 12.68 -14.87
N ARG A 237 5.59 13.31 -13.98
CA ARG A 237 4.31 13.95 -14.32
C ARG A 237 4.21 15.43 -13.93
N GLU A 238 5.14 15.97 -13.12
CA GLU A 238 5.23 17.40 -12.79
C GLU A 238 6.54 17.98 -13.33
N GLU A 239 6.46 18.98 -14.24
CA GLU A 239 7.61 19.55 -14.95
C GLU A 239 8.67 20.12 -13.99
N ASP A 240 8.24 20.76 -12.89
CA ASP A 240 9.14 21.36 -11.88
C ASP A 240 10.05 20.33 -11.16
N TYR A 241 9.74 19.05 -11.29
CA TYR A 241 10.43 17.96 -10.56
C TYR A 241 11.13 16.96 -11.48
N LYS A 242 11.04 17.14 -12.79
CA LYS A 242 11.52 16.17 -13.81
C LYS A 242 13.01 15.83 -13.69
N ASP A 243 13.84 16.84 -13.45
CA ASP A 243 15.29 16.71 -13.37
C ASP A 243 15.80 16.58 -11.91
N MET A 244 14.86 16.50 -10.94
CA MET A 244 15.22 16.38 -9.53
C MET A 244 15.44 14.92 -9.14
N GLU A 245 16.41 14.69 -8.26
CA GLU A 245 16.62 13.35 -7.67
C GLU A 245 15.39 12.91 -6.86
N ILE A 246 15.02 11.64 -6.98
CA ILE A 246 13.84 11.07 -6.29
C ILE A 246 13.92 11.29 -4.79
N ARG A 247 15.14 11.16 -4.20
CA ARG A 247 15.37 11.41 -2.78
C ARG A 247 15.04 12.85 -2.38
N ASP A 248 15.35 13.82 -3.22
CA ASP A 248 15.09 15.23 -2.94
C ASP A 248 13.61 15.59 -3.07
N ILE A 249 12.90 14.99 -4.03
CA ILE A 249 11.44 15.09 -4.14
C ILE A 249 10.79 14.51 -2.88
N THR A 250 11.24 13.34 -2.43
CA THR A 250 10.79 12.68 -1.20
C THR A 250 10.99 13.60 0.02
N LYS A 251 12.21 14.17 0.19
CA LYS A 251 12.49 15.12 1.28
C LYS A 251 11.57 16.34 1.24
N LYS A 252 11.28 16.87 0.05
CA LYS A 252 10.35 18.01 -0.11
C LYS A 252 8.92 17.62 0.29
N ALA A 253 8.45 16.44 -0.06
CA ALA A 253 7.11 15.97 0.34
C ALA A 253 6.99 15.85 1.87
N PHE A 254 7.93 15.21 2.54
CA PHE A 254 7.92 15.08 4.00
C PHE A 254 7.94 16.43 4.73
N ARG A 255 8.72 17.41 4.23
CA ARG A 255 8.82 18.74 4.83
C ARG A 255 7.54 19.59 4.74
N LEU A 256 6.57 19.20 3.92
CA LEU A 256 5.26 19.83 3.90
C LEU A 256 4.36 19.43 5.06
N ALA A 257 4.62 18.28 5.65
CA ALA A 257 3.80 17.75 6.74
C ALA A 257 4.43 17.96 8.12
N ASP A 258 3.63 17.83 9.16
CA ASP A 258 4.03 18.00 10.56
C ASP A 258 4.48 16.66 11.18
N GLY A 259 4.21 15.55 10.49
CA GLY A 259 4.60 14.21 10.87
C GLY A 259 4.13 13.17 9.86
N CYS A 260 4.51 11.91 10.09
CA CYS A 260 4.09 10.81 9.24
C CYS A 260 4.07 9.45 9.96
N THR A 261 3.30 8.53 9.41
CA THR A 261 3.45 7.09 9.64
C THR A 261 4.06 6.44 8.40
N ILE A 262 4.97 5.49 8.60
CA ILE A 262 5.59 4.73 7.50
C ILE A 262 5.59 3.24 7.85
N SER A 263 5.03 2.41 6.98
CA SER A 263 5.30 0.98 7.01
C SER A 263 6.58 0.69 6.23
N LEU A 264 7.65 0.39 6.93
CA LEU A 264 8.95 0.06 6.32
C LEU A 264 8.97 -1.33 5.67
N LYS A 265 7.89 -2.09 5.81
CA LYS A 265 7.64 -3.33 5.07
C LYS A 265 7.36 -3.09 3.58
N LYS A 266 7.34 -1.84 3.12
CA LYS A 266 7.14 -1.40 1.74
C LYS A 266 8.39 -0.66 1.26
N ASP A 267 8.38 0.66 1.27
CA ASP A 267 9.52 1.47 0.79
C ASP A 267 10.75 1.45 1.72
N GLY A 268 10.71 0.76 2.84
CA GLY A 268 11.90 0.42 3.63
C GLY A 268 12.62 -0.86 3.17
N PHE A 269 12.11 -1.60 2.17
CA PHE A 269 12.59 -2.93 1.76
C PHE A 269 12.69 -3.94 2.91
N GLY A 270 11.98 -3.70 4.02
CA GLY A 270 12.01 -4.58 5.19
C GLY A 270 10.95 -5.67 5.14
N ASN A 271 11.23 -6.79 5.81
CA ASN A 271 10.23 -7.82 6.09
C ASN A 271 9.43 -7.50 7.38
N ILE A 272 9.96 -6.58 8.19
CA ILE A 272 9.36 -6.02 9.41
C ILE A 272 9.68 -4.51 9.46
N GLY A 273 9.03 -3.76 10.34
CA GLY A 273 9.39 -2.38 10.63
C GLY A 273 8.33 -1.35 10.26
N GLY A 274 8.29 -0.30 11.07
CA GLY A 274 7.49 0.91 10.89
C GLY A 274 8.13 2.10 11.59
N VAL A 275 7.60 3.29 11.31
CA VAL A 275 8.00 4.55 11.93
C VAL A 275 6.76 5.41 12.16
N LEU A 276 6.69 6.04 13.34
CA LEU A 276 5.96 7.25 13.58
C LEU A 276 6.99 8.38 13.73
N ALA A 277 6.91 9.41 12.90
CA ALA A 277 7.80 10.56 12.97
C ALA A 277 7.02 11.86 13.11
N LEU A 278 7.43 12.73 14.04
CA LEU A 278 6.69 13.92 14.46
C LEU A 278 7.63 15.10 14.74
N ASN A 279 7.11 16.32 14.57
CA ASN A 279 7.76 17.55 15.00
C ASN A 279 7.30 18.02 16.38
N ASP A 280 6.09 17.67 16.80
CA ASP A 280 5.49 18.09 18.08
C ASP A 280 6.11 17.31 19.26
N ASP A 281 6.64 18.04 20.22
CA ASP A 281 7.32 17.48 21.40
C ASP A 281 6.36 16.73 22.33
N THR A 282 5.16 17.26 22.52
CA THR A 282 4.16 16.69 23.42
C THR A 282 3.60 15.39 22.88
N LEU A 283 3.24 15.37 21.59
CA LEU A 283 2.79 14.15 20.92
C LEU A 283 3.88 13.09 20.87
N ALA A 284 5.12 13.49 20.64
CA ALA A 284 6.26 12.56 20.61
C ALA A 284 6.54 11.95 21.99
N GLU A 285 6.37 12.71 23.07
CA GLU A 285 6.50 12.18 24.44
C GLU A 285 5.36 11.18 24.73
N ALA A 286 4.12 11.53 24.42
CA ALA A 286 2.97 10.64 24.58
C ALA A 286 3.13 9.35 23.77
N ALA A 287 3.64 9.47 22.51
CA ALA A 287 3.90 8.32 21.66
C ALA A 287 4.98 7.38 22.25
N ARG A 288 6.07 7.93 22.78
CA ARG A 288 7.12 7.12 23.43
C ARG A 288 6.62 6.40 24.67
N ASN A 289 5.79 7.06 25.49
CA ASN A 289 5.20 6.45 26.67
C ASN A 289 4.29 5.29 26.32
N LEU A 290 3.46 5.44 25.28
CA LEU A 290 2.61 4.36 24.79
C LEU A 290 3.43 3.24 24.13
N LEU A 291 4.47 3.59 23.37
CA LEU A 291 5.38 2.64 22.73
C LEU A 291 6.03 1.68 23.74
N ILE A 292 6.46 2.20 24.90
CA ILE A 292 7.08 1.40 25.96
C ILE A 292 6.12 0.33 26.47
N LEU A 293 4.83 0.62 26.51
CA LEU A 293 3.80 -0.32 26.95
C LEU A 293 3.43 -1.36 25.88
N THR A 294 3.52 -1.01 24.60
CA THR A 294 2.96 -1.81 23.50
C THR A 294 3.98 -2.50 22.61
N GLU A 295 5.14 -1.88 22.41
CA GLU A 295 6.14 -2.31 21.43
C GLU A 295 7.50 -2.61 22.08
N GLY A 296 7.99 -1.69 22.92
CA GLY A 296 9.28 -1.76 23.56
C GLY A 296 9.94 -0.41 23.76
N PHE A 297 11.24 -0.39 24.10
CA PHE A 297 11.94 0.84 24.39
C PHE A 297 12.08 1.74 23.15
N PRO A 298 12.07 3.09 23.30
CA PRO A 298 12.02 4.03 22.17
C PRO A 298 13.18 3.96 21.16
N THR A 299 14.25 3.28 21.48
CA THR A 299 15.39 3.12 20.59
C THR A 299 15.41 1.78 19.84
N TYR A 300 14.35 0.96 19.95
CA TYR A 300 14.20 -0.21 19.10
C TYR A 300 12.72 -0.48 18.69
N GLY A 301 11.73 -0.09 19.51
CA GLY A 301 10.30 -0.16 19.13
C GLY A 301 9.83 -1.55 18.71
N GLY A 302 10.22 -2.60 19.41
CA GLY A 302 9.86 -4.00 19.09
C GLY A 302 10.69 -4.62 17.96
N LEU A 303 11.74 -3.95 17.47
CA LEU A 303 12.65 -4.43 16.43
C LEU A 303 13.97 -4.93 17.04
N ALA A 304 14.62 -5.89 16.40
CA ALA A 304 16.01 -6.22 16.72
C ALA A 304 16.96 -5.19 16.07
N GLY A 305 18.17 -5.04 16.62
CA GLY A 305 19.17 -4.12 16.06
C GLY A 305 19.51 -4.46 14.60
N ARG A 306 19.61 -5.75 14.28
CA ARG A 306 19.79 -6.22 12.89
C ARG A 306 18.69 -5.77 11.94
N ASP A 307 17.42 -5.69 12.40
CA ASP A 307 16.30 -5.22 11.58
C ASP A 307 16.44 -3.71 11.33
N LEU A 308 16.80 -2.94 12.37
CA LEU A 308 17.04 -1.49 12.24
C LEU A 308 18.14 -1.18 11.21
N ASP A 309 19.24 -1.94 11.21
CA ASP A 309 20.33 -1.78 10.23
C ASP A 309 19.88 -2.14 8.80
N ALA A 310 19.13 -3.23 8.64
CA ALA A 310 18.59 -3.62 7.34
C ALA A 310 17.63 -2.56 6.78
N LEU A 311 16.77 -1.98 7.64
CA LEU A 311 15.85 -0.92 7.27
C LEU A 311 16.59 0.39 6.93
N ALA A 312 17.62 0.76 7.70
CA ALA A 312 18.47 1.90 7.39
C ALA A 312 19.11 1.77 6.00
N GLN A 313 19.58 0.57 5.65
CA GLN A 313 20.14 0.29 4.33
C GLN A 313 19.07 0.34 3.25
N GLY A 314 17.90 -0.27 3.47
CA GLY A 314 16.77 -0.25 2.53
C GLY A 314 16.30 1.17 2.19
N LEU A 315 16.23 2.06 3.18
CA LEU A 315 15.88 3.47 3.01
C LEU A 315 16.91 4.28 2.20
N LYS A 316 18.16 3.82 2.11
CA LYS A 316 19.16 4.41 1.20
C LYS A 316 18.96 3.95 -0.24
N GLU A 317 18.48 2.73 -0.45
CA GLU A 317 18.35 2.10 -1.77
C GLU A 317 17.04 2.41 -2.47
N ILE A 318 15.93 2.63 -1.73
CA ILE A 318 14.57 2.71 -2.28
C ILE A 318 14.38 3.85 -3.29
N THR A 319 15.16 4.91 -3.19
CA THR A 319 15.06 6.07 -4.09
C THR A 319 15.90 5.92 -5.37
N ASP A 320 16.43 4.73 -5.65
CA ASP A 320 17.11 4.44 -6.90
C ASP A 320 16.15 4.54 -8.09
N ARG A 321 16.51 5.39 -9.07
CA ARG A 321 15.67 5.69 -10.24
C ARG A 321 15.45 4.46 -11.12
N ASN A 322 16.46 3.64 -11.35
CA ASN A 322 16.35 2.47 -12.22
C ASN A 322 15.43 1.42 -11.59
N TYR A 323 15.52 1.26 -10.27
CA TYR A 323 14.61 0.36 -9.54
C TYR A 323 13.15 0.82 -9.64
N LEU A 324 12.87 2.11 -9.43
CA LEU A 324 11.51 2.64 -9.46
C LEU A 324 10.92 2.61 -10.88
N GLU A 325 11.73 2.88 -11.89
CA GLU A 325 11.35 2.74 -13.30
C GLU A 325 10.97 1.30 -13.65
N TYR A 326 11.83 0.34 -13.32
CA TYR A 326 11.56 -1.09 -13.53
C TYR A 326 10.26 -1.51 -12.82
N ARG A 327 10.07 -1.10 -11.56
CA ARG A 327 8.88 -1.42 -10.77
C ARG A 327 7.60 -0.87 -11.41
N ALA A 328 7.58 0.41 -11.75
CA ALA A 328 6.43 1.04 -12.40
C ALA A 328 6.15 0.41 -13.78
N ARG A 329 7.20 0.12 -14.56
CA ARG A 329 7.05 -0.51 -15.87
C ARG A 329 6.51 -1.93 -15.77
N SER A 330 6.91 -2.71 -14.78
CA SER A 330 6.40 -4.07 -14.58
C SER A 330 4.89 -4.08 -14.36
N ILE A 331 4.37 -3.14 -13.56
CA ILE A 331 2.92 -3.01 -13.31
C ILE A 331 2.18 -2.49 -14.54
N SER A 332 2.72 -1.47 -15.22
CA SER A 332 2.07 -0.96 -16.46
C SER A 332 2.06 -2.02 -17.57
N TYR A 333 3.12 -2.82 -17.70
CA TYR A 333 3.17 -3.96 -18.63
C TYR A 333 2.03 -4.96 -18.38
N LEU A 334 1.85 -5.37 -17.12
CA LEU A 334 0.76 -6.29 -16.76
C LEU A 334 -0.61 -5.66 -17.03
N GLY A 335 -0.75 -4.34 -16.79
CA GLY A 335 -1.96 -3.59 -17.11
C GLY A 335 -2.26 -3.52 -18.61
N GLU A 336 -1.25 -3.27 -19.44
CA GLU A 336 -1.35 -3.29 -20.90
C GLU A 336 -1.81 -4.66 -21.41
N LYS A 337 -1.27 -5.75 -20.83
CA LYS A 337 -1.70 -7.13 -21.14
C LYS A 337 -3.15 -7.38 -20.74
N ALA A 338 -3.54 -7.03 -19.50
CA ALA A 338 -4.90 -7.20 -19.04
C ALA A 338 -5.92 -6.46 -19.94
N LEU A 339 -5.62 -5.21 -20.31
CA LEU A 339 -6.45 -4.43 -21.23
C LEU A 339 -6.55 -5.08 -22.61
N SER A 340 -5.46 -5.66 -23.13
CA SER A 340 -5.48 -6.34 -24.43
C SER A 340 -6.36 -7.60 -24.44
N TYR A 341 -6.61 -8.19 -23.27
CA TYR A 341 -7.53 -9.33 -23.08
C TYR A 341 -8.98 -8.88 -22.74
N GLY A 342 -9.24 -7.57 -22.72
CA GLY A 342 -10.54 -7.02 -22.39
C GLY A 342 -10.87 -7.01 -20.89
N ILE A 343 -9.86 -7.11 -20.03
CA ILE A 343 -10.00 -6.97 -18.58
C ILE A 343 -9.85 -5.49 -18.20
N PRO A 344 -10.89 -4.83 -17.68
CA PRO A 344 -10.81 -3.43 -17.26
C PRO A 344 -9.95 -3.30 -16.02
N VAL A 345 -9.01 -2.35 -16.05
CA VAL A 345 -8.11 -2.05 -14.94
C VAL A 345 -8.05 -0.55 -14.67
N VAL A 346 -7.69 -0.17 -13.45
CA VAL A 346 -7.52 1.24 -13.07
C VAL A 346 -6.47 1.90 -13.95
N GLN A 347 -6.82 3.05 -14.54
CA GLN A 347 -5.96 3.85 -15.42
C GLN A 347 -5.61 5.21 -14.79
N PRO A 348 -4.38 5.71 -15.02
CA PRO A 348 -3.20 4.96 -15.43
C PRO A 348 -2.80 3.92 -14.38
N ALA A 349 -1.94 2.96 -14.73
CA ALA A 349 -1.45 1.96 -13.76
C ALA A 349 -0.76 2.64 -12.58
N GLY A 350 -0.99 2.09 -11.38
CA GLY A 350 -0.30 2.52 -10.15
C GLY A 350 1.13 1.97 -10.04
N GLY A 351 1.81 2.25 -8.92
CA GLY A 351 3.22 1.87 -8.73
C GLY A 351 3.42 0.43 -8.25
N HIS A 352 2.62 -0.01 -7.27
CA HIS A 352 2.90 -1.26 -6.56
C HIS A 352 2.00 -2.44 -6.96
N ALA A 353 0.91 -2.18 -7.66
CA ALA A 353 -0.09 -3.20 -7.96
C ALA A 353 -0.88 -2.86 -9.22
N LEU A 354 -1.33 -3.89 -9.90
CA LEU A 354 -2.42 -3.81 -10.87
C LEU A 354 -3.75 -3.94 -10.13
N TYR A 355 -4.77 -3.14 -10.55
CA TYR A 355 -6.11 -3.19 -9.99
C TYR A 355 -7.12 -3.46 -11.07
N ILE A 356 -7.76 -4.62 -11.03
CA ILE A 356 -8.85 -5.01 -11.94
C ILE A 356 -10.17 -4.41 -11.42
N ASP A 357 -10.96 -3.78 -12.29
CA ASP A 357 -12.34 -3.37 -12.01
C ASP A 357 -13.26 -4.58 -12.20
N ALA A 358 -13.49 -5.30 -11.12
CA ALA A 358 -14.32 -6.50 -11.15
C ALA A 358 -15.80 -6.21 -11.43
N LYS A 359 -16.31 -5.03 -11.07
CA LYS A 359 -17.68 -4.62 -11.36
C LYS A 359 -17.93 -4.50 -12.86
N THR A 360 -17.02 -3.85 -13.56
CA THR A 360 -17.11 -3.71 -15.03
C THR A 360 -16.78 -5.03 -15.74
N PHE A 361 -15.86 -5.83 -15.19
CA PHE A 361 -15.50 -7.12 -15.76
C PHE A 361 -16.59 -8.17 -15.65
N LEU A 362 -17.29 -8.22 -14.49
CA LEU A 362 -18.37 -9.19 -14.20
C LEU A 362 -19.69 -8.47 -13.89
N PRO A 363 -20.31 -7.79 -14.87
CA PRO A 363 -21.51 -6.96 -14.62
C PRO A 363 -22.73 -7.78 -14.17
N ASN A 364 -22.72 -9.09 -14.39
CA ASN A 364 -23.81 -9.99 -13.99
C ASN A 364 -23.72 -10.46 -12.53
N ILE A 365 -22.60 -10.20 -11.83
CA ILE A 365 -22.44 -10.51 -10.42
C ILE A 365 -22.61 -9.22 -9.61
N PRO A 366 -23.69 -9.08 -8.82
CA PRO A 366 -23.92 -7.87 -8.04
C PRO A 366 -22.89 -7.73 -6.90
N PRO A 367 -22.63 -6.52 -6.40
CA PRO A 367 -21.60 -6.29 -5.37
C PRO A 367 -21.74 -7.14 -4.10
N HIS A 368 -22.98 -7.43 -3.67
CA HIS A 368 -23.25 -8.28 -2.50
C HIS A 368 -23.01 -9.78 -2.72
N GLU A 369 -22.66 -10.17 -3.93
CA GLU A 369 -22.17 -11.51 -4.30
C GLU A 369 -20.66 -11.50 -4.59
N TYR A 370 -19.97 -10.39 -4.28
CA TYR A 370 -18.52 -10.24 -4.26
C TYR A 370 -17.79 -10.57 -5.58
N PRO A 371 -18.05 -9.82 -6.67
CA PRO A 371 -17.41 -10.07 -7.98
C PRO A 371 -15.88 -10.04 -7.91
N GLY A 372 -15.29 -9.18 -7.07
CA GLY A 372 -13.83 -9.15 -6.85
C GLY A 372 -13.31 -10.42 -6.22
N HIS A 373 -14.04 -11.01 -5.28
CA HIS A 373 -13.66 -12.27 -4.66
C HIS A 373 -13.76 -13.44 -5.65
N SER A 374 -14.80 -13.42 -6.52
CA SER A 374 -14.92 -14.37 -7.61
C SER A 374 -13.71 -14.36 -8.54
N VAL A 375 -13.27 -13.18 -8.96
CA VAL A 375 -12.05 -13.00 -9.77
C VAL A 375 -10.82 -13.52 -9.01
N ALA A 376 -10.67 -13.21 -7.73
CA ALA A 376 -9.52 -13.64 -6.93
C ALA A 376 -9.42 -15.16 -6.80
N CYS A 377 -10.54 -15.85 -6.55
CA CYS A 377 -10.59 -17.30 -6.50
C CYS A 377 -10.28 -17.93 -7.86
N GLU A 378 -10.84 -17.40 -8.96
CA GLU A 378 -10.61 -17.95 -10.29
C GLU A 378 -9.14 -17.79 -10.73
N ILE A 379 -8.52 -16.65 -10.50
CA ILE A 379 -7.08 -16.43 -10.78
C ILE A 379 -6.24 -17.48 -10.04
N TYR A 380 -6.57 -17.79 -8.80
CA TYR A 380 -5.87 -18.83 -8.06
C TYR A 380 -6.14 -20.24 -8.62
N LEU A 381 -7.38 -20.57 -8.95
CA LEU A 381 -7.75 -21.87 -9.55
C LEU A 381 -7.03 -22.11 -10.88
N LEU A 382 -6.95 -21.09 -11.73
CA LEU A 382 -6.32 -21.17 -13.05
C LEU A 382 -4.80 -21.35 -12.97
N GLY A 383 -4.11 -20.57 -12.13
CA GLY A 383 -2.66 -20.50 -12.18
C GLY A 383 -1.93 -20.56 -10.82
N GLY A 384 -2.60 -20.78 -9.70
CA GLY A 384 -1.95 -20.72 -8.39
C GLY A 384 -1.46 -19.31 -8.04
N VAL A 385 -2.01 -18.28 -8.66
CA VAL A 385 -1.68 -16.88 -8.38
C VAL A 385 -2.62 -16.35 -7.31
N ARG A 386 -2.07 -15.96 -6.16
CA ARG A 386 -2.86 -15.41 -5.05
C ARG A 386 -2.95 -13.89 -5.14
N VAL A 387 -4.16 -13.36 -5.14
CA VAL A 387 -4.48 -11.93 -5.21
C VAL A 387 -5.52 -11.58 -4.14
N VAL A 388 -5.88 -10.30 -3.98
CA VAL A 388 -6.82 -9.87 -2.94
C VAL A 388 -7.95 -9.02 -3.50
N GLU A 389 -9.17 -9.30 -3.05
CA GLU A 389 -10.32 -8.45 -3.26
C GLU A 389 -10.21 -7.18 -2.41
N LEU A 390 -10.51 -6.03 -3.01
CA LEU A 390 -10.63 -4.70 -2.38
C LEU A 390 -11.95 -4.06 -2.83
N GLY A 391 -13.04 -4.74 -2.60
CA GLY A 391 -14.40 -4.33 -2.92
C GLY A 391 -15.33 -4.49 -1.73
N THR A 392 -16.53 -4.96 -1.95
CA THR A 392 -17.58 -5.05 -0.93
C THR A 392 -17.24 -6.02 0.20
N LEU A 393 -16.48 -7.09 -0.02
CA LEU A 393 -16.05 -7.97 1.06
C LEU A 393 -15.09 -7.26 2.02
N ALA A 394 -14.17 -6.43 1.50
CA ALA A 394 -13.17 -5.73 2.30
C ALA A 394 -13.69 -4.40 2.90
N PHE A 395 -14.42 -3.61 2.12
CA PHE A 395 -14.79 -2.21 2.45
C PHE A 395 -16.29 -1.94 2.47
N GLY A 396 -17.13 -2.89 2.09
CA GLY A 396 -18.58 -2.77 2.22
C GLY A 396 -19.03 -2.91 3.67
N VAL A 397 -20.24 -2.43 3.96
CA VAL A 397 -20.85 -2.57 5.28
C VAL A 397 -21.73 -3.82 5.27
N ALA A 398 -21.45 -4.73 6.22
CA ALA A 398 -22.22 -5.97 6.35
C ALA A 398 -23.72 -5.67 6.59
N GLY A 399 -24.57 -6.34 5.83
CA GLY A 399 -26.02 -6.24 6.00
C GLY A 399 -26.48 -6.89 7.30
N GLU A 400 -27.45 -6.29 7.96
CA GLU A 400 -28.08 -6.83 9.17
C GLU A 400 -29.43 -7.44 8.85
N ASN A 401 -29.83 -8.46 9.62
CA ASN A 401 -31.17 -9.08 9.54
C ASN A 401 -31.54 -9.59 8.13
N GLY A 402 -30.59 -10.20 7.42
CA GLY A 402 -30.81 -10.78 6.10
C GLY A 402 -30.86 -9.76 4.95
N LYS A 403 -30.51 -8.49 5.21
CA LYS A 403 -30.33 -7.51 4.15
C LYS A 403 -28.97 -7.74 3.45
N PRO A 404 -28.89 -7.44 2.13
CA PRO A 404 -27.60 -7.48 1.44
C PRO A 404 -26.64 -6.42 1.99
N ASP A 405 -25.34 -6.66 1.80
CA ASP A 405 -24.29 -5.71 2.15
C ASP A 405 -24.46 -4.38 1.41
N THR A 406 -24.11 -3.28 2.08
CA THR A 406 -23.93 -1.99 1.42
C THR A 406 -22.63 -2.04 0.61
N PRO A 407 -22.65 -1.79 -0.70
CA PRO A 407 -21.47 -1.89 -1.55
C PRO A 407 -20.36 -0.92 -1.16
N ALA A 408 -19.10 -1.33 -1.40
CA ALA A 408 -17.98 -0.41 -1.44
C ALA A 408 -18.09 0.57 -2.62
N THR A 409 -17.31 1.64 -2.60
CA THR A 409 -17.24 2.61 -3.70
C THR A 409 -16.80 1.96 -5.01
N HIS A 410 -15.87 1.01 -4.94
CA HIS A 410 -15.34 0.26 -6.07
C HIS A 410 -15.26 -1.24 -5.76
N GLU A 411 -15.37 -2.06 -6.78
CA GLU A 411 -15.15 -3.51 -6.72
C GLU A 411 -13.81 -3.83 -7.39
N LEU A 412 -12.73 -3.75 -6.62
CA LEU A 412 -11.38 -3.93 -7.15
C LEU A 412 -10.77 -5.29 -6.76
N VAL A 413 -9.90 -5.78 -7.63
CA VAL A 413 -8.98 -6.89 -7.30
C VAL A 413 -7.55 -6.39 -7.46
N ARG A 414 -6.77 -6.49 -6.39
CA ARG A 414 -5.40 -6.01 -6.36
C ARG A 414 -4.41 -7.15 -6.56
N LEU A 415 -3.55 -7.00 -7.55
CA LEU A 415 -2.39 -7.84 -7.82
C LEU A 415 -1.14 -7.05 -7.37
N ALA A 416 -0.77 -7.16 -6.10
CA ALA A 416 0.31 -6.40 -5.50
C ALA A 416 1.65 -7.11 -5.71
N ALA A 417 2.59 -6.49 -6.41
CA ALA A 417 3.89 -7.08 -6.71
C ALA A 417 4.89 -6.88 -5.56
N PRO A 418 5.39 -7.94 -4.92
CA PRO A 418 6.50 -7.86 -3.98
C PRO A 418 7.75 -7.24 -4.61
N ARG A 419 8.50 -6.48 -3.81
CA ARG A 419 9.69 -5.77 -4.29
C ARG A 419 10.85 -6.72 -4.54
N ARG A 420 11.46 -6.67 -5.74
CA ARG A 420 12.65 -7.46 -6.15
C ARG A 420 12.46 -8.98 -6.07
N THR A 421 11.20 -9.48 -6.14
CA THR A 421 10.89 -10.92 -5.96
C THR A 421 10.58 -11.59 -7.29
N TYR A 422 9.72 -11.00 -8.09
CA TYR A 422 9.30 -11.55 -9.37
C TYR A 422 9.94 -10.79 -10.53
N THR A 423 10.30 -11.54 -11.57
CA THR A 423 10.92 -11.06 -12.82
C THR A 423 9.91 -11.08 -13.97
N GLN A 424 10.32 -10.64 -15.14
CA GLN A 424 9.48 -10.55 -16.34
C GLN A 424 8.72 -11.86 -16.64
N SER A 425 9.38 -13.02 -16.56
CA SER A 425 8.74 -14.31 -16.87
C SER A 425 7.61 -14.68 -15.89
N HIS A 426 7.67 -14.21 -14.64
CA HIS A 426 6.57 -14.39 -13.71
C HIS A 426 5.38 -13.49 -14.07
N PHE A 427 5.64 -12.26 -14.52
CA PHE A 427 4.58 -11.37 -15.01
C PHE A 427 3.97 -11.86 -16.31
N ASP A 428 4.76 -12.48 -17.21
CA ASP A 428 4.24 -13.13 -18.42
C ASP A 428 3.32 -14.29 -18.06
N TYR A 429 3.71 -15.13 -17.08
CA TYR A 429 2.86 -16.20 -16.56
C TYR A 429 1.55 -15.66 -15.98
N VAL A 430 1.62 -14.61 -15.19
CA VAL A 430 0.40 -13.96 -14.63
C VAL A 430 -0.47 -13.40 -15.77
N ALA A 431 0.13 -12.81 -16.81
CA ALA A 431 -0.62 -12.32 -17.97
C ALA A 431 -1.36 -13.44 -18.69
N GLU A 432 -0.74 -14.64 -18.86
CA GLU A 432 -1.40 -15.82 -19.45
C GLU A 432 -2.56 -16.33 -18.55
N VAL A 433 -2.42 -16.24 -17.22
CA VAL A 433 -3.52 -16.56 -16.29
C VAL A 433 -4.68 -15.57 -16.45
N LEU A 434 -4.38 -14.27 -16.63
CA LEU A 434 -5.41 -13.26 -16.90
C LEU A 434 -6.09 -13.46 -18.26
N GLU A 435 -5.37 -13.89 -19.29
CA GLU A 435 -5.96 -14.26 -20.58
C GLU A 435 -7.00 -15.37 -20.41
N LYS A 436 -6.64 -16.45 -19.69
CA LYS A 436 -7.56 -17.55 -19.39
C LYS A 436 -8.75 -17.11 -18.51
N LEU A 437 -8.53 -16.18 -17.59
CA LEU A 437 -9.60 -15.59 -16.81
C LEU A 437 -10.64 -14.88 -17.72
N ALA A 438 -10.15 -14.10 -18.70
CA ALA A 438 -11.02 -13.40 -19.66
C ALA A 438 -11.84 -14.37 -20.52
N GLU A 439 -11.23 -15.50 -20.97
CA GLU A 439 -11.91 -16.56 -21.71
C GLU A 439 -13.02 -17.25 -20.90
N ASN A 440 -12.87 -17.31 -19.59
CA ASN A 440 -13.80 -18.00 -18.69
C ASN A 440 -14.80 -17.07 -17.97
N LYS A 441 -14.79 -15.76 -18.20
CA LYS A 441 -15.56 -14.78 -17.43
C LYS A 441 -17.05 -15.09 -17.29
N ASP A 442 -17.68 -15.61 -18.34
CA ASP A 442 -19.11 -15.90 -18.36
C ASP A 442 -19.51 -17.14 -17.52
N LYS A 443 -18.52 -17.90 -17.05
CA LYS A 443 -18.71 -19.07 -16.19
C LYS A 443 -18.58 -18.72 -14.70
N LEU A 444 -18.05 -17.55 -14.38
CA LEU A 444 -17.82 -17.14 -13.01
C LEU A 444 -19.15 -16.91 -12.29
N LYS A 445 -19.17 -17.31 -11.03
CA LYS A 445 -20.32 -17.17 -10.13
C LYS A 445 -19.93 -16.28 -8.94
N GLY A 446 -20.93 -15.66 -8.35
CA GLY A 446 -20.78 -14.95 -7.08
C GLY A 446 -20.53 -15.89 -5.89
N TYR A 447 -20.34 -15.29 -4.75
CA TYR A 447 -20.14 -15.98 -3.49
C TYR A 447 -21.14 -15.49 -2.44
N GLU A 448 -21.42 -16.31 -1.43
CA GLU A 448 -22.11 -15.88 -0.22
C GLU A 448 -21.20 -16.07 1.00
N VAL A 449 -21.32 -15.17 1.95
CA VAL A 449 -20.64 -15.25 3.25
C VAL A 449 -21.44 -16.16 4.18
N ILE A 450 -20.80 -17.21 4.70
CA ILE A 450 -21.40 -18.15 5.66
C ILE A 450 -21.17 -17.67 7.09
N GLU A 451 -19.97 -17.18 7.37
CA GLU A 451 -19.54 -16.73 8.69
C GLU A 451 -18.52 -15.60 8.54
N GLN A 452 -18.62 -14.56 9.38
CA GLN A 452 -17.68 -13.43 9.31
C GLN A 452 -17.51 -12.78 10.68
N PRO A 453 -16.31 -12.21 10.98
CA PRO A 453 -16.11 -11.34 12.15
C PRO A 453 -16.71 -9.95 11.90
N LYS A 454 -16.88 -9.18 12.99
CA LYS A 454 -17.41 -7.81 12.91
C LYS A 454 -16.49 -6.81 12.23
N LEU A 455 -15.17 -6.99 12.36
CA LEU A 455 -14.15 -6.08 11.83
C LEU A 455 -13.19 -6.84 10.91
N LEU A 456 -12.73 -6.18 9.84
CA LEU A 456 -11.73 -6.70 8.90
C LEU A 456 -12.09 -8.10 8.37
N ARG A 457 -13.37 -8.28 8.03
CA ARG A 457 -13.98 -9.58 7.71
C ARG A 457 -13.31 -10.34 6.55
N HIS A 458 -12.77 -9.64 5.58
CA HIS A 458 -12.09 -10.23 4.42
C HIS A 458 -10.93 -11.17 4.78
N PHE A 459 -10.28 -10.95 5.94
CA PHE A 459 -9.17 -11.81 6.36
C PHE A 459 -9.61 -13.21 6.80
N THR A 460 -10.81 -13.36 7.36
CA THR A 460 -11.22 -14.61 8.02
C THR A 460 -12.67 -15.03 7.74
N ALA A 461 -13.37 -14.34 6.85
CA ALA A 461 -14.72 -14.73 6.43
C ALA A 461 -14.69 -16.13 5.80
N LYS A 462 -15.72 -16.92 6.08
CA LYS A 462 -15.97 -18.18 5.39
C LYS A 462 -17.00 -17.94 4.30
N LEU A 463 -16.68 -18.34 3.09
CA LEU A 463 -17.50 -18.14 1.92
C LEU A 463 -17.82 -19.49 1.24
N LYS A 464 -18.81 -19.48 0.37
CA LYS A 464 -19.05 -20.57 -0.58
C LYS A 464 -19.49 -20.00 -1.93
N PRO A 465 -19.14 -20.65 -3.05
CA PRO A 465 -19.61 -20.25 -4.36
C PRO A 465 -21.13 -20.47 -4.48
N LEU A 466 -21.80 -19.56 -5.19
CA LEU A 466 -23.19 -19.72 -5.60
C LEU A 466 -23.29 -20.72 -6.75
N ILE A 467 -24.39 -21.51 -6.79
CA ILE A 467 -24.59 -22.58 -7.77
C ILE A 467 -25.05 -22.04 -9.12
#